data_3bef990ead933837c0ec44402a24c070
#
_entry.id   3bef990ead933837c0ec44402a24c070
#
_cell.length_a   1.000
_cell.length_b   1.000
_cell.length_c   1.000
_cell.angle_alpha   90.00
_cell.angle_beta   90.00
_cell.angle_gamma   90.00
#
_symmetry.space_group_name_H-M   'P 1'
#
loop_
_entity.id
_entity.type
_entity.pdbx_description
1 polymer ?
#
loop_
_entity_poly.entity_id
_entity_poly.type
_entity_poly.pdbx_seq_one_letter_code
_entity_poly.pdbx_strand_id
1 'polypeptide(L)'
;MLVVLSPAKTLTIDSISTKAAKASPRFAAQADALVAAALSKLSPSALAKLCEVSPALGQLNHARFQAWNSANNPRAAAALAFDGPAFKALGARSMDPRLLASADERVRCLSGLYGVLKPTDAIQPYRLCMGTKIGQPTKDLYAFWGENVARALDADLDAQKERGGKSGIRVIVNAASQEYWKVVEGKLRRETRVVSVSFPGAPAVYAKQARGAVARFVAERALAAPEGLREFAGGGLEGSWRFDAAASSEDSFVFRRSAGKAAAPRTEKAKAGGGAAAEVKREEEGEAAAAAAAASSRAARGGGGSKRAAAAHAAPSSVAVKAEPAKRRRAAGTRK
;
A
#
# COMPACT_ATOMS: atom_id res chain seq x y z
N MET A 1 6.69 -18.22 -3.41
CA MET A 1 5.24 -17.95 -3.24
C MET A 1 5.03 -16.53 -2.73
N LEU A 2 4.05 -15.83 -3.28
CA LEU A 2 3.63 -14.50 -2.82
C LEU A 2 2.20 -14.54 -2.26
N VAL A 3 1.90 -13.66 -1.29
CA VAL A 3 0.52 -13.34 -0.86
C VAL A 3 0.20 -11.93 -1.28
N VAL A 4 -0.95 -11.73 -1.91
CA VAL A 4 -1.37 -10.43 -2.42
C VAL A 4 -2.57 -9.91 -1.63
N LEU A 5 -2.46 -8.69 -1.08
CA LEU A 5 -3.47 -8.01 -0.29
C LEU A 5 -4.03 -6.79 -1.03
N SER A 6 -5.26 -6.39 -0.68
CA SER A 6 -5.75 -5.03 -0.95
C SER A 6 -5.18 -4.04 0.07
N PRO A 7 -5.06 -2.75 -0.25
CA PRO A 7 -4.65 -1.72 0.70
C PRO A 7 -5.77 -1.43 1.71
N ALA A 8 -5.48 -0.58 2.69
CA ALA A 8 -6.49 0.04 3.53
C ALA A 8 -6.91 1.40 2.96
N LYS A 9 -8.15 1.80 3.24
CA LYS A 9 -8.66 3.14 2.90
C LYS A 9 -8.05 4.19 3.82
N THR A 10 -7.80 3.86 5.09
CA THR A 10 -7.20 4.73 6.10
C THR A 10 -5.70 4.58 6.13
N LEU A 11 -5.00 5.70 6.29
CA LEU A 11 -3.56 5.77 6.45
C LEU A 11 -3.19 6.50 7.73
N THR A 12 -2.29 5.89 8.52
CA THR A 12 -1.68 6.49 9.71
C THR A 12 -0.17 6.52 9.54
N ILE A 13 0.43 7.71 9.65
CA ILE A 13 1.88 7.88 9.54
C ILE A 13 2.42 8.43 10.86
N ASP A 14 3.30 7.67 11.48
CA ASP A 14 3.98 8.01 12.71
C ASP A 14 5.50 7.81 12.62
N SER A 15 6.22 8.09 13.72
CA SER A 15 7.68 7.97 13.76
C SER A 15 8.20 6.55 13.52
N ILE A 16 7.42 5.52 13.87
CA ILE A 16 7.79 4.11 13.65
C ILE A 16 7.66 3.78 12.17
N SER A 17 6.55 4.16 11.56
CA SER A 17 6.29 3.89 10.16
C SER A 17 7.29 4.59 9.23
N THR A 18 7.74 5.79 9.57
CA THR A 18 8.78 6.50 8.81
C THR A 18 10.15 5.85 8.91
N LYS A 19 10.54 5.39 10.10
CA LYS A 19 11.84 4.69 10.31
C LYS A 19 11.92 3.34 9.59
N ALA A 20 10.80 2.65 9.45
CA ALA A 20 10.75 1.34 8.79
C ALA A 20 10.71 1.42 7.25
N ALA A 21 10.53 2.60 6.67
CA ALA A 21 10.55 2.81 5.23
C ALA A 21 11.98 2.61 4.69
N LYS A 22 12.17 1.62 3.81
CA LYS A 22 13.52 1.21 3.37
C LYS A 22 13.81 1.52 1.91
N ALA A 23 12.81 1.45 1.05
CA ALA A 23 12.99 1.55 -0.40
C ALA A 23 11.92 2.46 -1.02
N SER A 24 12.23 3.01 -2.19
CA SER A 24 11.23 3.66 -3.03
C SER A 24 10.32 2.59 -3.66
N PRO A 25 9.00 2.83 -3.79
CA PRO A 25 8.11 1.93 -4.51
C PRO A 25 8.58 1.69 -5.94
N ARG A 26 8.40 0.46 -6.44
CA ARG A 26 8.80 0.07 -7.81
C ARG A 26 8.26 1.01 -8.88
N PHE A 27 7.04 1.47 -8.72
CA PHE A 27 6.34 2.34 -9.67
C PHE A 27 6.21 3.78 -9.17
N ALA A 28 7.21 4.28 -8.43
CA ALA A 28 7.22 5.66 -7.92
C ALA A 28 7.09 6.68 -9.05
N ALA A 29 7.83 6.50 -10.15
CA ALA A 29 7.77 7.42 -11.29
C ALA A 29 6.39 7.44 -11.97
N GLN A 30 5.70 6.29 -12.07
CA GLN A 30 4.34 6.22 -12.60
C GLN A 30 3.34 6.89 -11.65
N ALA A 31 3.51 6.73 -10.33
CA ALA A 31 2.70 7.42 -9.34
C ALA A 31 2.90 8.94 -9.43
N ASP A 32 4.14 9.41 -9.54
CA ASP A 32 4.47 10.84 -9.72
C ASP A 32 3.84 11.40 -11.00
N ALA A 33 3.95 10.67 -12.11
CA ALA A 33 3.34 11.06 -13.38
C ALA A 33 1.81 11.13 -13.29
N LEU A 34 1.15 10.17 -12.60
CA LEU A 34 -0.30 10.17 -12.41
C LEU A 34 -0.76 11.35 -11.55
N VAL A 35 -0.04 11.66 -10.47
CA VAL A 35 -0.35 12.81 -9.62
C VAL A 35 -0.18 14.10 -10.41
N ALA A 36 0.92 14.28 -11.12
CA ALA A 36 1.21 15.51 -11.89
C ALA A 36 0.26 15.68 -13.08
N ALA A 37 -0.08 14.61 -13.80
CA ALA A 37 -0.92 14.68 -14.99
C ALA A 37 -2.39 14.92 -14.68
N ALA A 38 -2.90 14.33 -13.59
CA ALA A 38 -4.33 14.29 -13.29
C ALA A 38 -4.67 14.77 -11.86
N LEU A 39 -4.20 14.07 -10.82
CA LEU A 39 -4.76 14.16 -9.48
C LEU A 39 -4.53 15.51 -8.80
N SER A 40 -3.35 16.12 -8.96
CA SER A 40 -3.03 17.43 -8.37
C SER A 40 -3.79 18.59 -9.02
N LYS A 41 -4.34 18.40 -10.22
CA LYS A 41 -5.10 19.41 -10.97
C LYS A 41 -6.58 19.44 -10.58
N LEU A 42 -7.06 18.43 -9.88
CA LEU A 42 -8.47 18.33 -9.50
C LEU A 42 -8.77 19.19 -8.27
N SER A 43 -9.92 19.87 -8.27
CA SER A 43 -10.41 20.55 -7.10
C SER A 43 -10.78 19.57 -5.97
N PRO A 44 -10.88 20.02 -4.71
CA PRO A 44 -11.35 19.17 -3.61
C PRO A 44 -12.67 18.47 -3.89
N SER A 45 -13.64 19.19 -4.48
CA SER A 45 -14.95 18.64 -4.83
C SER A 45 -14.88 17.60 -5.95
N ALA A 46 -14.01 17.81 -6.95
CA ALA A 46 -13.78 16.84 -8.01
C ALA A 46 -13.11 15.56 -7.47
N LEU A 47 -12.14 15.69 -6.55
CA LEU A 47 -11.52 14.56 -5.86
C LEU A 47 -12.51 13.81 -4.96
N ALA A 48 -13.40 14.52 -4.26
CA ALA A 48 -14.45 13.88 -3.47
C ALA A 48 -15.37 13.01 -4.34
N LYS A 49 -15.78 13.50 -5.50
CA LYS A 49 -16.58 12.74 -6.48
C LYS A 49 -15.78 11.58 -7.08
N LEU A 50 -14.55 11.84 -7.51
CA LEU A 50 -13.68 10.84 -8.15
C LEU A 50 -13.41 9.64 -7.23
N CYS A 51 -13.13 9.90 -5.95
CA CYS A 51 -12.80 8.87 -4.96
C CYS A 51 -14.03 8.35 -4.20
N GLU A 52 -15.23 8.87 -4.49
CA GLU A 52 -16.48 8.53 -3.80
C GLU A 52 -16.39 8.68 -2.27
N VAL A 53 -15.90 9.83 -1.83
CA VAL A 53 -15.65 10.14 -0.42
C VAL A 53 -16.36 11.43 0.02
N SER A 54 -16.40 11.67 1.34
CA SER A 54 -16.95 12.91 1.90
C SER A 54 -16.19 14.15 1.41
N PRO A 55 -16.81 15.35 1.41
CA PRO A 55 -16.13 16.60 1.05
C PRO A 55 -14.88 16.86 1.87
N ALA A 56 -14.88 16.54 3.17
CA ALA A 56 -13.73 16.68 4.06
C ALA A 56 -12.56 15.79 3.61
N LEU A 57 -12.82 14.55 3.24
CA LEU A 57 -11.80 13.65 2.68
C LEU A 57 -11.34 14.08 1.29
N GLY A 58 -12.20 14.65 0.47
CA GLY A 58 -11.82 15.26 -0.80
C GLY A 58 -10.83 16.40 -0.60
N GLN A 59 -11.08 17.27 0.38
CA GLN A 59 -10.18 18.38 0.75
C GLN A 59 -8.83 17.84 1.29
N LEU A 60 -8.87 16.86 2.17
CA LEU A 60 -7.66 16.21 2.68
C LEU A 60 -6.82 15.59 1.56
N ASN A 61 -7.46 14.88 0.64
CA ASN A 61 -6.77 14.22 -0.47
C ASN A 61 -6.19 15.25 -1.46
N HIS A 62 -6.90 16.35 -1.68
CA HIS A 62 -6.36 17.48 -2.45
C HIS A 62 -5.08 18.04 -1.81
N ALA A 63 -5.11 18.32 -0.51
CA ALA A 63 -3.93 18.80 0.21
C ALA A 63 -2.75 17.82 0.13
N ARG A 64 -3.00 16.51 0.21
CA ARG A 64 -2.00 15.45 0.02
C ARG A 64 -1.36 15.48 -1.36
N PHE A 65 -2.15 15.65 -2.43
CA PHE A 65 -1.63 15.74 -3.79
C PHE A 65 -0.93 17.07 -4.08
N GLN A 66 -1.34 18.19 -3.46
CA GLN A 66 -0.61 19.46 -3.54
C GLN A 66 0.76 19.39 -2.85
N ALA A 67 0.84 18.65 -1.72
CA ALA A 67 2.09 18.44 -0.99
C ALA A 67 2.97 17.33 -1.59
N TRP A 68 2.55 16.70 -2.69
CA TRP A 68 3.24 15.55 -3.28
C TRP A 68 4.71 15.87 -3.60
N ASN A 69 5.60 15.00 -3.16
CA ASN A 69 7.05 15.12 -3.28
C ASN A 69 7.68 16.38 -2.63
N SER A 70 6.92 17.15 -1.85
CA SER A 70 7.54 18.22 -1.06
C SER A 70 8.43 17.63 0.05
N ALA A 71 9.43 18.39 0.49
CA ALA A 71 10.35 17.97 1.56
C ALA A 71 9.63 17.67 2.89
N ASN A 72 8.48 18.32 3.11
CA ASN A 72 7.69 18.18 4.33
C ASN A 72 6.61 17.09 4.24
N ASN A 73 6.40 16.48 3.07
CA ASN A 73 5.41 15.41 2.95
C ASN A 73 5.97 14.10 3.54
N PRO A 74 5.35 13.53 4.57
CA PRO A 74 5.91 12.37 5.24
C PRO A 74 5.88 11.14 4.32
N ARG A 75 6.89 10.30 4.46
CA ARG A 75 6.94 8.97 3.83
C ARG A 75 6.97 7.91 4.92
N ALA A 76 6.27 6.80 4.70
CA ALA A 76 6.16 5.72 5.67
C ALA A 76 6.18 4.36 4.98
N ALA A 77 6.64 3.33 5.68
CA ALA A 77 6.56 1.95 5.22
C ALA A 77 5.09 1.55 4.98
N ALA A 78 4.77 1.02 3.81
CA ALA A 78 3.40 0.74 3.38
C ALA A 78 2.62 -0.11 4.38
N ALA A 79 3.21 -1.20 4.91
CA ALA A 79 2.54 -2.08 5.87
C ALA A 79 2.26 -1.42 7.23
N LEU A 80 2.98 -0.34 7.58
CA LEU A 80 2.79 0.42 8.81
C LEU A 80 1.92 1.66 8.60
N ALA A 81 1.87 2.17 7.36
CA ALA A 81 1.04 3.31 6.98
C ALA A 81 -0.43 2.94 6.79
N PHE A 82 -0.70 1.79 6.17
CA PHE A 82 -2.06 1.32 6.00
C PHE A 82 -2.67 0.92 7.35
N ASP A 83 -3.79 1.57 7.72
CA ASP A 83 -4.51 1.32 8.97
C ASP A 83 -5.93 0.82 8.68
N GLY A 84 -6.05 -0.49 8.54
CA GLY A 84 -7.31 -1.17 8.29
C GLY A 84 -7.29 -2.59 8.86
N PRO A 85 -8.44 -3.29 8.91
CA PRO A 85 -8.54 -4.60 9.56
C PRO A 85 -7.50 -5.62 9.08
N ALA A 86 -7.19 -5.66 7.78
CA ALA A 86 -6.17 -6.56 7.22
C ALA A 86 -4.76 -6.23 7.72
N PHE A 87 -4.40 -4.93 7.77
CA PHE A 87 -3.07 -4.52 8.22
C PHE A 87 -2.88 -4.62 9.73
N LYS A 88 -3.96 -4.39 10.51
CA LYS A 88 -3.98 -4.67 11.96
C LYS A 88 -3.72 -6.15 12.22
N ALA A 89 -4.32 -7.03 11.45
CA ALA A 89 -4.10 -8.47 11.56
C ALA A 89 -2.76 -8.94 10.98
N LEU A 90 -2.24 -8.30 9.93
CA LEU A 90 -0.86 -8.49 9.47
C LEU A 90 0.13 -8.14 10.60
N GLY A 91 -0.17 -7.10 11.40
CA GLY A 91 0.56 -6.76 12.62
C GLY A 91 2.01 -6.38 12.38
N ALA A 92 2.32 -5.67 11.31
CA ALA A 92 3.69 -5.30 10.94
C ALA A 92 4.44 -4.52 12.06
N ARG A 93 3.71 -3.81 12.93
CA ARG A 93 4.28 -3.08 14.08
C ARG A 93 4.90 -4.00 15.15
N SER A 94 4.44 -5.24 15.24
CA SER A 94 4.93 -6.25 16.17
C SER A 94 5.93 -7.24 15.55
N MET A 95 6.32 -7.03 14.31
CA MET A 95 7.31 -7.86 13.63
C MET A 95 8.73 -7.44 14.05
N ASP A 96 9.52 -8.42 14.41
CA ASP A 96 10.96 -8.24 14.51
C ASP A 96 11.59 -8.04 13.11
N PRO A 97 12.86 -7.63 13.02
CA PRO A 97 13.51 -7.37 11.73
C PRO A 97 13.55 -8.58 10.78
N ARG A 98 13.61 -9.81 11.31
CA ARG A 98 13.65 -11.05 10.51
C ARG A 98 12.26 -11.36 9.93
N LEU A 99 11.22 -11.25 10.75
CA LEU A 99 9.85 -11.46 10.30
C LEU A 99 9.43 -10.36 9.30
N LEU A 100 9.82 -9.10 9.55
CA LEU A 100 9.56 -8.02 8.60
C LEU A 100 10.27 -8.25 7.25
N ALA A 101 11.49 -8.76 7.25
CA ALA A 101 12.20 -9.15 6.04
C ALA A 101 11.50 -10.32 5.31
N SER A 102 11.02 -11.32 6.05
CA SER A 102 10.22 -12.42 5.51
C SER A 102 8.91 -11.92 4.90
N ALA A 103 8.23 -10.98 5.55
CA ALA A 103 7.04 -10.33 5.01
C ALA A 103 7.34 -9.54 3.73
N ASP A 104 8.44 -8.77 3.71
CA ASP A 104 8.86 -7.99 2.55
C ASP A 104 9.18 -8.86 1.33
N GLU A 105 9.68 -10.06 1.56
CA GLU A 105 9.91 -11.05 0.52
C GLU A 105 8.61 -11.69 -0.02
N ARG A 106 7.61 -11.93 0.83
CA ARG A 106 6.44 -12.77 0.51
C ARG A 106 5.12 -12.03 0.37
N VAL A 107 4.98 -10.83 0.92
CA VAL A 107 3.72 -10.08 0.88
C VAL A 107 3.78 -8.96 -0.14
N ARG A 108 2.69 -8.77 -0.87
CA ARG A 108 2.48 -7.65 -1.80
C ARG A 108 1.14 -7.00 -1.50
N CYS A 109 1.12 -5.67 -1.55
CA CYS A 109 -0.10 -4.90 -1.45
C CYS A 109 -0.39 -4.22 -2.78
N LEU A 110 -1.55 -4.50 -3.38
CA LEU A 110 -2.01 -3.78 -4.56
C LEU A 110 -2.37 -2.34 -4.20
N SER A 111 -2.21 -1.42 -5.12
CA SER A 111 -2.43 0.00 -4.87
C SER A 111 -2.91 0.69 -6.14
N GLY A 112 -3.98 1.51 -6.02
CA GLY A 112 -4.46 2.31 -7.15
C GLY A 112 -3.40 3.31 -7.64
N LEU A 113 -2.62 3.89 -6.71
CA LEU A 113 -1.61 4.90 -7.03
C LEU A 113 -0.22 4.31 -7.35
N TYR A 114 0.18 3.25 -6.65
CA TYR A 114 1.54 2.67 -6.78
C TYR A 114 1.55 1.30 -7.48
N GLY A 115 0.41 0.82 -7.99
CA GLY A 115 0.31 -0.49 -8.64
C GLY A 115 0.49 -1.64 -7.65
N VAL A 116 1.73 -1.92 -7.26
CA VAL A 116 2.08 -2.94 -6.27
C VAL A 116 3.19 -2.44 -5.33
N LEU A 117 3.06 -2.77 -4.05
CA LEU A 117 3.94 -2.36 -2.97
C LEU A 117 4.47 -3.57 -2.20
N LYS A 118 5.71 -3.46 -1.72
CA LYS A 118 6.25 -4.27 -0.64
C LYS A 118 5.88 -3.67 0.72
N PRO A 119 5.89 -4.46 1.81
CA PRO A 119 5.65 -3.96 3.16
C PRO A 119 6.50 -2.77 3.57
N THR A 120 7.77 -2.71 3.18
CA THR A 120 8.72 -1.66 3.56
C THR A 120 8.87 -0.53 2.54
N ASP A 121 8.12 -0.53 1.45
CA ASP A 121 8.12 0.56 0.48
C ASP A 121 7.67 1.89 1.11
N ALA A 122 8.43 2.95 0.84
CA ALA A 122 8.21 4.29 1.37
C ALA A 122 7.09 5.00 0.59
N ILE A 123 5.87 4.98 1.10
CA ILE A 123 4.71 5.64 0.49
C ILE A 123 4.42 7.00 1.12
N GLN A 124 3.87 7.91 0.33
CA GLN A 124 3.28 9.17 0.78
C GLN A 124 1.78 8.99 1.06
N PRO A 125 1.15 9.87 1.88
CA PRO A 125 -0.29 9.78 2.15
C PRO A 125 -1.10 10.01 0.86
N TYR A 126 -2.07 9.14 0.61
CA TYR A 126 -2.99 9.26 -0.53
C TYR A 126 -4.27 8.49 -0.28
N ARG A 127 -5.31 8.75 -1.08
CA ARG A 127 -6.47 7.88 -1.20
C ARG A 127 -6.88 7.78 -2.66
N LEU A 128 -6.72 6.59 -3.24
CA LEU A 128 -7.08 6.28 -4.61
C LEU A 128 -7.37 4.78 -4.72
N CYS A 129 -8.63 4.43 -4.98
CA CYS A 129 -9.05 3.04 -5.16
C CYS A 129 -8.67 2.53 -6.55
N MET A 130 -8.47 1.22 -6.70
CA MET A 130 -8.10 0.62 -7.99
C MET A 130 -9.21 0.75 -9.04
N GLY A 131 -10.48 0.74 -8.63
CA GLY A 131 -11.64 0.90 -9.50
C GLY A 131 -11.89 2.32 -9.99
N THR A 132 -11.08 3.32 -9.58
CA THR A 132 -11.29 4.73 -9.91
C THR A 132 -11.17 5.00 -11.40
N LYS A 133 -12.18 5.70 -11.97
CA LYS A 133 -12.22 6.14 -13.37
C LYS A 133 -11.62 7.54 -13.47
N ILE A 134 -10.34 7.64 -13.79
CA ILE A 134 -9.59 8.91 -13.81
C ILE A 134 -9.82 9.76 -15.05
N GLY A 135 -10.39 9.21 -16.12
CA GLY A 135 -10.67 9.91 -17.38
C GLY A 135 -9.41 10.08 -18.25
N GLN A 136 -8.57 11.05 -17.92
CA GLN A 136 -7.29 11.30 -18.59
C GLN A 136 -6.14 11.05 -17.61
N PRO A 137 -4.99 10.54 -18.03
CA PRO A 137 -4.59 10.16 -19.42
C PRO A 137 -5.14 8.83 -19.91
N THR A 138 -5.86 8.06 -19.07
CA THR A 138 -6.47 6.77 -19.45
C THR A 138 -7.87 6.65 -18.85
N LYS A 139 -8.72 5.79 -19.42
CA LYS A 139 -10.11 5.59 -19.01
C LYS A 139 -10.26 5.34 -17.50
N ASP A 140 -9.44 4.45 -16.95
CA ASP A 140 -9.45 4.04 -15.54
C ASP A 140 -8.06 3.52 -15.12
N LEU A 141 -7.90 3.19 -13.85
CA LEU A 141 -6.62 2.69 -13.33
C LEU A 141 -6.30 1.27 -13.81
N TYR A 142 -7.27 0.45 -14.18
CA TYR A 142 -6.98 -0.85 -14.78
C TYR A 142 -6.29 -0.70 -16.14
N ALA A 143 -6.75 0.26 -16.95
CA ALA A 143 -6.12 0.61 -18.22
C ALA A 143 -4.76 1.28 -18.02
N PHE A 144 -4.63 2.17 -17.01
CA PHE A 144 -3.36 2.81 -16.66
C PHE A 144 -2.28 1.80 -16.30
N TRP A 145 -2.60 0.85 -15.45
CA TRP A 145 -1.65 -0.18 -15.01
C TRP A 145 -1.41 -1.24 -16.07
N GLY A 146 -2.41 -1.53 -16.93
CA GLY A 146 -2.31 -2.53 -18.00
C GLY A 146 -1.81 -3.87 -17.44
N GLU A 147 -0.66 -4.34 -17.95
CA GLU A 147 0.02 -5.57 -17.52
C GLU A 147 1.15 -5.32 -16.51
N ASN A 148 1.49 -4.07 -16.21
CA ASN A 148 2.69 -3.75 -15.42
C ASN A 148 2.68 -4.39 -14.03
N VAL A 149 1.52 -4.42 -13.37
CA VAL A 149 1.38 -5.02 -12.03
C VAL A 149 1.57 -6.53 -12.08
N ALA A 150 0.97 -7.20 -13.08
CA ALA A 150 1.13 -8.65 -13.26
C ALA A 150 2.58 -9.01 -13.57
N ARG A 151 3.23 -8.30 -14.49
CA ARG A 151 4.66 -8.49 -14.80
C ARG A 151 5.57 -8.27 -13.58
N ALA A 152 5.23 -7.30 -12.71
CA ALA A 152 5.97 -7.07 -11.49
C ALA A 152 5.86 -8.23 -10.49
N LEU A 153 4.66 -8.81 -10.34
CA LEU A 153 4.45 -9.99 -9.49
C LEU A 153 5.19 -11.22 -10.06
N ASP A 154 5.13 -11.42 -11.37
CA ASP A 154 5.89 -12.50 -12.03
C ASP A 154 7.39 -12.34 -11.84
N ALA A 155 7.92 -11.12 -11.99
CA ALA A 155 9.34 -10.83 -11.74
C ALA A 155 9.75 -11.08 -10.29
N ASP A 156 8.88 -10.78 -9.32
CA ASP A 156 9.13 -11.07 -7.91
C ASP A 156 9.19 -12.58 -7.64
N LEU A 157 8.36 -13.38 -8.32
CA LEU A 157 8.43 -14.85 -8.25
C LEU A 157 9.72 -15.39 -8.89
N ASP A 158 10.17 -14.81 -10.00
CA ASP A 158 11.46 -15.17 -10.64
C ASP A 158 12.62 -14.88 -9.68
N ALA A 159 12.66 -13.69 -9.08
CA ALA A 159 13.68 -13.32 -8.11
C ALA A 159 13.68 -14.21 -6.85
N GLN A 160 12.53 -14.73 -6.42
CA GLN A 160 12.48 -15.72 -5.33
C GLN A 160 13.10 -17.07 -5.75
N LYS A 161 12.87 -17.51 -6.99
CA LYS A 161 13.44 -18.74 -7.52
C LYS A 161 14.98 -18.64 -7.62
N GLU A 162 15.50 -17.54 -8.14
CA GLU A 162 16.94 -17.29 -8.29
C GLU A 162 17.68 -17.27 -6.95
N ARG A 163 17.04 -16.76 -5.88
CA ARG A 163 17.63 -16.75 -4.52
C ARG A 163 17.63 -18.11 -3.82
N GLY A 164 17.40 -19.19 -4.52
CA GLY A 164 17.47 -20.55 -3.98
C GLY A 164 16.18 -21.05 -3.35
N GLY A 165 15.03 -20.51 -3.76
CA GLY A 165 13.73 -21.05 -3.42
C GLY A 165 13.59 -22.48 -3.92
N LYS A 166 13.66 -23.45 -3.00
CA LYS A 166 13.67 -24.90 -3.30
C LYS A 166 12.42 -25.41 -4.04
N SER A 167 11.33 -24.64 -4.11
CA SER A 167 10.07 -25.20 -4.60
C SER A 167 9.89 -25.12 -6.12
N GLY A 168 10.64 -24.31 -6.84
CA GLY A 168 10.42 -24.13 -8.29
C GLY A 168 8.99 -23.68 -8.67
N ILE A 169 8.09 -23.67 -7.69
CA ILE A 169 6.64 -23.45 -7.86
C ILE A 169 6.37 -21.96 -7.87
N ARG A 170 5.73 -21.50 -8.94
CA ARG A 170 5.27 -20.12 -9.08
C ARG A 170 3.84 -20.04 -8.54
N VAL A 171 3.66 -19.52 -7.33
CA VAL A 171 2.35 -19.44 -6.69
C VAL A 171 2.09 -18.05 -6.15
N ILE A 172 0.89 -17.54 -6.44
CA ILE A 172 0.32 -16.35 -5.82
C ILE A 172 -0.91 -16.77 -5.01
N VAL A 173 -0.91 -16.46 -3.72
CA VAL A 173 -2.08 -16.55 -2.87
C VAL A 173 -2.85 -15.23 -2.98
N ASN A 174 -4.03 -15.29 -3.60
CA ASN A 174 -4.89 -14.13 -3.73
C ASN A 174 -5.73 -13.95 -2.47
N ALA A 175 -5.34 -12.99 -1.63
CA ALA A 175 -6.09 -12.49 -0.49
C ALA A 175 -6.61 -11.06 -0.70
N ALA A 176 -6.55 -10.54 -1.93
CA ALA A 176 -7.10 -9.24 -2.30
C ALA A 176 -8.64 -9.32 -2.55
N SER A 177 -9.29 -8.17 -2.55
CA SER A 177 -10.68 -8.07 -3.02
C SER A 177 -10.73 -8.13 -4.55
N GLN A 178 -11.90 -8.47 -5.11
CA GLN A 178 -12.09 -8.53 -6.56
C GLN A 178 -11.74 -7.20 -7.25
N GLU A 179 -12.09 -6.06 -6.63
CA GLU A 179 -11.73 -4.73 -7.15
C GLU A 179 -10.23 -4.60 -7.40
N TYR A 180 -9.40 -5.02 -6.45
CA TYR A 180 -7.95 -4.92 -6.60
C TYR A 180 -7.37 -6.06 -7.44
N TRP A 181 -7.89 -7.29 -7.28
CA TRP A 181 -7.39 -8.44 -8.03
C TRP A 181 -7.57 -8.29 -9.54
N LYS A 182 -8.63 -7.63 -9.99
CA LYS A 182 -8.94 -7.39 -11.40
C LYS A 182 -7.77 -6.75 -12.19
N VAL A 183 -6.87 -6.02 -11.54
CA VAL A 183 -5.72 -5.41 -12.23
C VAL A 183 -4.70 -6.44 -12.75
N VAL A 184 -4.67 -7.64 -12.15
CA VAL A 184 -3.76 -8.73 -12.50
C VAL A 184 -4.47 -9.97 -13.06
N GLU A 185 -5.79 -10.04 -12.91
CA GLU A 185 -6.61 -11.18 -13.35
C GLU A 185 -6.45 -11.43 -14.85
N GLY A 186 -6.11 -12.68 -15.21
CA GLY A 186 -5.88 -13.08 -16.60
C GLY A 186 -4.60 -12.55 -17.27
N LYS A 187 -3.71 -11.86 -16.51
CA LYS A 187 -2.50 -11.22 -17.05
C LYS A 187 -1.19 -11.81 -16.53
N LEU A 188 -1.26 -12.71 -15.57
CA LEU A 188 -0.10 -13.45 -15.05
C LEU A 188 0.33 -14.49 -16.07
N ARG A 189 1.59 -14.93 -16.01
CA ARG A 189 2.08 -16.02 -16.85
C ARG A 189 1.32 -17.32 -16.57
N ARG A 190 1.16 -18.16 -17.60
CA ARG A 190 0.39 -19.41 -17.50
C ARG A 190 0.93 -20.37 -16.45
N GLU A 191 2.24 -20.38 -16.22
CA GLU A 191 2.88 -21.20 -15.21
C GLU A 191 2.73 -20.66 -13.79
N THR A 192 2.17 -19.46 -13.61
CA THR A 192 1.89 -18.89 -12.29
C THR A 192 0.54 -19.38 -11.80
N ARG A 193 0.57 -20.30 -10.85
CA ARG A 193 -0.63 -20.80 -10.17
C ARG A 193 -1.19 -19.72 -9.24
N VAL A 194 -2.49 -19.54 -9.24
CA VAL A 194 -3.19 -18.62 -8.35
C VAL A 194 -4.10 -19.41 -7.42
N VAL A 195 -3.88 -19.28 -6.12
CA VAL A 195 -4.74 -19.88 -5.09
C VAL A 195 -5.50 -18.77 -4.39
N SER A 196 -6.81 -18.72 -4.56
CA SER A 196 -7.68 -17.75 -3.89
C SER A 196 -8.08 -18.22 -2.50
N VAL A 197 -8.01 -17.32 -1.51
CA VAL A 197 -8.48 -17.60 -0.15
C VAL A 197 -9.83 -16.92 0.10
N SER A 198 -10.79 -17.64 0.65
CA SER A 198 -12.14 -17.14 0.93
C SER A 198 -12.61 -17.47 2.33
N PHE A 199 -13.51 -16.63 2.85
CA PHE A 199 -13.99 -16.66 4.23
C PHE A 199 -15.53 -16.51 4.24
N PRO A 200 -16.28 -17.45 3.64
CA PRO A 200 -17.72 -17.33 3.48
C PRO A 200 -18.44 -17.33 4.84
N GLY A 201 -19.54 -16.56 4.92
CA GLY A 201 -20.34 -16.42 6.13
C GLY A 201 -19.73 -15.51 7.20
N ALA A 202 -18.51 -15.01 7.02
CA ALA A 202 -17.92 -14.06 7.95
C ALA A 202 -18.39 -12.62 7.66
N PRO A 203 -18.64 -11.78 8.68
CA PRO A 203 -18.77 -10.35 8.50
C PRO A 203 -17.56 -9.76 7.79
N ALA A 204 -17.76 -8.69 7.00
CA ALA A 204 -16.72 -8.12 6.15
C ALA A 204 -15.42 -7.76 6.89
N VAL A 205 -15.52 -7.23 8.12
CA VAL A 205 -14.39 -6.89 8.96
C VAL A 205 -13.53 -8.11 9.30
N TYR A 206 -14.15 -9.22 9.68
CA TYR A 206 -13.44 -10.45 10.01
C TYR A 206 -12.81 -11.12 8.78
N ALA A 207 -13.49 -11.08 7.65
CA ALA A 207 -12.91 -11.55 6.39
C ALA A 207 -11.66 -10.73 5.98
N LYS A 208 -11.69 -9.40 6.17
CA LYS A 208 -10.51 -8.54 5.96
C LYS A 208 -9.38 -8.89 6.95
N GLN A 209 -9.69 -9.04 8.24
CA GLN A 209 -8.71 -9.48 9.25
C GLN A 209 -8.07 -10.81 8.88
N ALA A 210 -8.86 -11.80 8.52
CA ALA A 210 -8.39 -13.14 8.14
C ALA A 210 -7.40 -13.09 6.95
N ARG A 211 -7.65 -12.24 5.94
CA ARG A 211 -6.73 -12.03 4.82
C ARG A 211 -5.36 -11.49 5.28
N GLY A 212 -5.36 -10.53 6.18
CA GLY A 212 -4.12 -10.01 6.78
C GLY A 212 -3.39 -11.04 7.63
N ALA A 213 -4.14 -11.84 8.42
CA ALA A 213 -3.60 -12.93 9.23
C ALA A 213 -3.01 -14.05 8.37
N VAL A 214 -3.61 -14.37 7.20
CA VAL A 214 -3.03 -15.30 6.22
C VAL A 214 -1.67 -14.77 5.73
N ALA A 215 -1.57 -13.49 5.40
CA ALA A 215 -0.30 -12.91 4.96
C ALA A 215 0.77 -12.96 6.08
N ARG A 216 0.38 -12.70 7.33
CA ARG A 216 1.26 -12.87 8.49
C ARG A 216 1.71 -14.31 8.65
N PHE A 217 0.80 -15.26 8.61
CA PHE A 217 1.08 -16.69 8.73
C PHE A 217 2.06 -17.19 7.67
N VAL A 218 1.90 -16.74 6.42
CA VAL A 218 2.84 -17.05 5.33
C VAL A 218 4.23 -16.48 5.63
N ALA A 219 4.33 -15.27 6.16
CA ALA A 219 5.60 -14.66 6.51
C ALA A 219 6.27 -15.36 7.71
N GLU A 220 5.52 -15.69 8.77
CA GLU A 220 6.00 -16.38 9.98
C GLU A 220 6.53 -17.79 9.69
N ARG A 221 5.78 -18.53 8.89
CA ARG A 221 6.14 -19.91 8.51
C ARG A 221 7.08 -19.97 7.31
N ALA A 222 7.40 -18.83 6.70
CA ALA A 222 8.18 -18.74 5.46
C ALA A 222 7.69 -19.72 4.38
N LEU A 223 6.35 -19.85 4.23
CA LEU A 223 5.75 -20.85 3.37
C LEU A 223 6.23 -20.70 1.93
N ALA A 224 6.64 -21.82 1.34
CA ALA A 224 7.08 -21.92 -0.04
C ALA A 224 5.97 -22.45 -0.97
N ALA A 225 4.98 -23.17 -0.41
CA ALA A 225 3.87 -23.79 -1.13
C ALA A 225 2.53 -23.48 -0.44
N PRO A 226 1.41 -23.40 -1.19
CA PRO A 226 0.12 -22.99 -0.66
C PRO A 226 -0.52 -24.05 0.25
N GLU A 227 -0.12 -25.30 0.14
CA GLU A 227 -0.64 -26.42 0.95
C GLU A 227 -0.42 -26.20 2.45
N GLY A 228 0.65 -25.50 2.84
CA GLY A 228 0.91 -25.11 4.22
C GLY A 228 -0.16 -24.17 4.81
N LEU A 229 -0.96 -23.49 3.97
CA LEU A 229 -2.09 -22.71 4.43
C LEU A 229 -3.22 -23.54 5.05
N ARG A 230 -3.29 -24.85 4.80
CA ARG A 230 -4.27 -25.74 5.42
C ARG A 230 -4.16 -25.77 6.95
N GLU A 231 -2.98 -25.42 7.48
CA GLU A 231 -2.72 -25.30 8.92
C GLU A 231 -3.12 -23.92 9.49
N PHE A 232 -3.57 -22.99 8.65
CA PHE A 232 -3.95 -21.65 9.12
C PHE A 232 -5.17 -21.72 10.04
N ALA A 233 -5.00 -21.20 11.26
CA ALA A 233 -6.02 -21.22 12.31
C ALA A 233 -6.41 -19.80 12.82
N GLY A 234 -5.94 -18.72 12.16
CA GLY A 234 -6.37 -17.37 12.46
C GLY A 234 -5.39 -16.49 13.24
N GLY A 235 -4.25 -17.00 13.73
CA GLY A 235 -3.13 -16.18 14.22
C GLY A 235 -3.48 -15.18 15.33
N GLY A 236 -4.27 -15.55 16.35
CA GLY A 236 -4.61 -14.65 17.48
C GLY A 236 -5.81 -13.73 17.26
N LEU A 237 -6.53 -13.87 16.15
CA LEU A 237 -7.80 -13.18 15.91
C LEU A 237 -8.92 -13.75 16.78
N GLU A 238 -9.91 -12.92 17.12
CA GLU A 238 -11.14 -13.40 17.75
C GLU A 238 -11.81 -14.47 16.88
N GLY A 239 -11.90 -15.70 17.40
CA GLY A 239 -12.40 -16.89 16.70
C GLY A 239 -11.31 -17.56 15.85
N SER A 240 -11.21 -18.86 15.96
CA SER A 240 -10.32 -19.68 15.16
C SER A 240 -10.91 -19.89 13.76
N TRP A 241 -10.03 -20.01 12.77
CA TRP A 241 -10.38 -20.39 11.40
C TRP A 241 -10.01 -21.85 11.17
N ARG A 242 -10.76 -22.54 10.34
CA ARG A 242 -10.46 -23.91 9.92
C ARG A 242 -10.51 -24.00 8.41
N PHE A 243 -9.55 -24.67 7.83
CA PHE A 243 -9.60 -25.08 6.44
C PHE A 243 -10.78 -26.03 6.21
N ASP A 244 -11.62 -25.71 5.25
CA ASP A 244 -12.77 -26.53 4.84
C ASP A 244 -12.39 -27.30 3.57
N ALA A 245 -11.93 -28.53 3.75
CA ALA A 245 -11.49 -29.38 2.65
C ALA A 245 -12.63 -29.71 1.67
N ALA A 246 -13.87 -29.86 2.17
CA ALA A 246 -15.02 -30.19 1.32
C ALA A 246 -15.46 -29.02 0.42
N ALA A 247 -15.27 -27.78 0.89
CA ALA A 247 -15.61 -26.57 0.13
C ALA A 247 -14.42 -26.00 -0.67
N SER A 248 -13.23 -26.58 -0.51
CA SER A 248 -12.02 -26.13 -1.18
C SER A 248 -11.74 -26.93 -2.44
N SER A 249 -11.00 -26.32 -3.35
CA SER A 249 -10.40 -26.98 -4.51
C SER A 249 -8.89 -26.74 -4.55
N GLU A 250 -8.23 -27.20 -5.61
CA GLU A 250 -6.80 -26.98 -5.80
C GLU A 250 -6.43 -25.48 -5.78
N ASP A 251 -7.23 -24.63 -6.44
CA ASP A 251 -6.97 -23.20 -6.59
C ASP A 251 -7.92 -22.30 -5.77
N SER A 252 -8.73 -22.88 -4.88
CA SER A 252 -9.65 -22.13 -4.02
C SER A 252 -9.66 -22.72 -2.62
N PHE A 253 -9.05 -22.03 -1.68
CA PHE A 253 -9.00 -22.43 -0.28
C PHE A 253 -10.05 -21.70 0.52
N VAL A 254 -10.96 -22.46 1.11
CA VAL A 254 -12.07 -21.98 1.91
C VAL A 254 -11.73 -22.16 3.38
N PHE A 255 -11.91 -21.09 4.16
CA PHE A 255 -11.75 -21.13 5.61
C PHE A 255 -13.06 -20.76 6.28
N ARG A 256 -13.50 -21.56 7.24
CA ARG A 256 -14.68 -21.27 8.04
C ARG A 256 -14.28 -20.86 9.45
N ARG A 257 -15.00 -19.89 9.96
CA ARG A 257 -14.83 -19.46 11.34
C ARG A 257 -15.42 -20.52 12.25
N SER A 258 -14.63 -21.05 13.20
CA SER A 258 -15.17 -21.84 14.29
C SER A 258 -16.01 -20.94 15.17
N ALA A 259 -17.21 -21.35 15.53
CA ALA A 259 -17.97 -20.67 16.56
C ALA A 259 -17.14 -20.73 17.86
N GLY A 260 -16.53 -19.61 18.26
CA GLY A 260 -16.08 -19.45 19.64
C GLY A 260 -17.29 -19.68 20.53
N LYS A 261 -17.11 -20.19 21.77
CA LYS A 261 -18.18 -20.33 22.74
C LYS A 261 -19.07 -19.10 22.69
N ALA A 262 -20.29 -19.25 22.25
CA ALA A 262 -21.24 -18.18 22.00
C ALA A 262 -21.39 -17.33 23.28
N ALA A 263 -21.00 -16.08 23.24
CA ALA A 263 -21.69 -15.09 24.07
C ALA A 263 -23.17 -15.15 23.63
N ALA A 264 -24.06 -15.28 24.57
CA ALA A 264 -25.49 -15.46 24.36
C ALA A 264 -26.04 -14.45 23.35
N PRO A 265 -27.01 -14.83 22.51
CA PRO A 265 -27.52 -13.93 21.45
C PRO A 265 -28.19 -12.72 22.08
N ARG A 266 -27.59 -11.54 21.91
CA ARG A 266 -28.32 -10.29 22.05
C ARG A 266 -29.26 -10.23 20.86
N THR A 267 -30.53 -10.43 21.15
CA THR A 267 -31.63 -10.21 20.22
C THR A 267 -31.69 -8.73 19.82
N GLU A 268 -31.02 -8.37 18.78
CA GLU A 268 -31.30 -7.15 18.04
C GLU A 268 -31.61 -7.53 16.59
N LYS A 269 -32.85 -7.29 16.21
CA LYS A 269 -33.32 -7.32 14.83
C LYS A 269 -32.52 -6.28 14.03
N ALA A 270 -31.41 -6.69 13.44
CA ALA A 270 -30.67 -5.85 12.49
C ALA A 270 -31.30 -6.02 11.11
N LYS A 271 -31.92 -4.95 10.61
CA LYS A 271 -32.30 -4.78 9.21
C LYS A 271 -31.03 -4.95 8.36
N ALA A 272 -31.04 -5.95 7.50
CA ALA A 272 -30.00 -6.13 6.48
C ALA A 272 -30.01 -4.89 5.57
N GLY A 273 -28.87 -4.19 5.47
CA GLY A 273 -28.69 -3.13 4.49
C GLY A 273 -27.81 -1.92 4.89
N GLY A 274 -27.58 -1.69 6.19
CA GLY A 274 -26.90 -0.45 6.63
C GLY A 274 -25.48 -0.58 7.18
N GLY A 275 -24.98 -1.79 7.45
CA GLY A 275 -23.74 -2.00 8.23
C GLY A 275 -22.46 -1.57 7.50
N ALA A 276 -22.32 -1.87 6.24
CA ALA A 276 -21.12 -1.55 5.47
C ALA A 276 -20.97 -0.03 5.19
N ALA A 277 -22.08 0.66 4.93
CA ALA A 277 -22.06 2.11 4.70
C ALA A 277 -21.77 2.88 6.00
N ALA A 278 -22.28 2.40 7.15
CA ALA A 278 -22.04 3.02 8.46
C ALA A 278 -20.58 2.80 8.93
N GLU A 279 -19.98 1.63 8.64
CA GLU A 279 -18.58 1.34 8.94
C GLU A 279 -17.64 2.21 8.08
N VAL A 280 -17.93 2.34 6.78
CA VAL A 280 -17.18 3.24 5.88
C VAL A 280 -17.26 4.69 6.38
N LYS A 281 -18.42 5.13 6.83
CA LYS A 281 -18.61 6.50 7.34
C LYS A 281 -17.82 6.75 8.63
N ARG A 282 -17.78 5.79 9.55
CA ARG A 282 -16.96 5.87 10.79
C ARG A 282 -15.47 5.83 10.51
N GLU A 283 -15.01 5.01 9.57
CA GLU A 283 -13.61 5.01 9.13
C GLU A 283 -13.25 6.37 8.50
N GLU A 284 -14.15 6.96 7.71
CA GLU A 284 -13.99 8.26 7.05
C GLU A 284 -13.93 9.42 8.05
N GLU A 285 -14.80 9.43 9.03
CA GLU A 285 -14.82 10.45 10.09
C GLU A 285 -13.57 10.34 10.98
N GLY A 286 -13.12 9.12 11.28
CA GLY A 286 -11.88 8.85 12.01
C GLY A 286 -10.63 9.33 11.27
N GLU A 287 -10.54 9.12 9.95
CA GLU A 287 -9.41 9.59 9.14
C GLU A 287 -9.36 11.13 9.05
N ALA A 288 -10.51 11.78 8.85
CA ALA A 288 -10.62 13.23 8.81
C ALA A 288 -10.24 13.86 10.16
N ALA A 289 -10.69 13.26 11.27
CA ALA A 289 -10.36 13.73 12.62
C ALA A 289 -8.88 13.55 12.97
N ALA A 290 -8.30 12.40 12.63
CA ALA A 290 -6.87 12.13 12.85
C ALA A 290 -5.97 13.08 12.04
N ALA A 291 -6.35 13.38 10.80
CA ALA A 291 -5.62 14.32 9.95
C ALA A 291 -5.73 15.76 10.46
N ALA A 292 -6.89 16.19 10.97
CA ALA A 292 -7.10 17.50 11.58
C ALA A 292 -6.25 17.66 12.86
N ALA A 293 -6.19 16.62 13.69
CA ALA A 293 -5.35 16.60 14.90
C ALA A 293 -3.85 16.66 14.57
N ALA A 294 -3.42 15.97 13.52
CA ALA A 294 -2.02 16.02 13.07
C ALA A 294 -1.64 17.39 12.48
N ALA A 295 -2.55 18.05 11.78
CA ALA A 295 -2.35 19.41 11.27
C ALA A 295 -2.24 20.44 12.40
N SER A 296 -3.10 20.33 13.43
CA SER A 296 -3.09 21.20 14.62
C SER A 296 -1.81 21.06 15.42
N SER A 297 -1.33 19.84 15.63
CA SER A 297 -0.08 19.57 16.37
C SER A 297 1.17 20.07 15.65
N ARG A 298 1.16 20.15 14.29
CA ARG A 298 2.23 20.75 13.48
C ARG A 298 2.23 22.27 13.56
N ALA A 299 1.04 22.91 13.53
CA ALA A 299 0.91 24.35 13.71
C ALA A 299 1.41 24.82 15.08
N ALA A 300 1.14 24.04 16.14
CA ALA A 300 1.62 24.32 17.50
C ALA A 300 3.14 24.19 17.69
N ARG A 301 3.82 23.35 16.89
CA ARG A 301 5.30 23.20 16.93
C ARG A 301 6.05 24.18 16.03
N GLY A 302 5.38 24.83 15.07
CA GLY A 302 5.96 25.84 14.18
C GLY A 302 5.97 27.27 14.73
N GLY A 303 5.29 27.54 15.86
CA GLY A 303 5.11 28.88 16.43
C GLY A 303 6.15 29.34 17.44
N GLY A 304 7.20 28.58 17.70
CA GLY A 304 8.22 28.90 18.72
C GLY A 304 9.61 29.07 18.13
N GLY A 305 9.93 30.24 17.54
CA GLY A 305 11.29 30.47 17.08
C GLY A 305 11.55 31.83 16.48
N SER A 306 12.05 32.74 17.32
CA SER A 306 12.98 33.84 16.99
C SER A 306 12.38 35.20 16.63
N LYS A 307 12.10 35.95 17.71
CA LYS A 307 12.43 37.39 17.71
C LYS A 307 13.85 37.54 18.28
N ARG A 308 14.84 37.77 17.43
CA ARG A 308 16.10 38.47 17.84
C ARG A 308 16.77 39.14 16.65
N ALA A 309 16.86 40.47 16.80
CA ALA A 309 17.92 41.40 16.41
C ALA A 309 18.37 41.44 14.94
N ALA A 310 17.91 42.51 14.27
CA ALA A 310 18.63 43.15 13.20
C ALA A 310 19.92 43.82 13.75
N ALA A 311 21.06 43.48 13.19
CA ALA A 311 22.26 44.31 13.29
C ALA A 311 22.90 44.35 11.91
N ALA A 312 23.05 45.58 11.38
CA ALA A 312 23.68 45.91 10.15
C ALA A 312 25.19 45.63 10.19
N HIS A 313 25.75 45.08 9.10
CA HIS A 313 27.12 45.42 8.67
C HIS A 313 27.30 45.13 7.17
N ALA A 314 27.69 46.19 6.53
CA ALA A 314 28.43 46.47 5.30
C ALA A 314 28.92 45.29 4.45
N ALA A 315 28.73 45.48 3.13
CA ALA A 315 29.43 44.78 2.05
C ALA A 315 30.90 45.21 1.97
N PRO A 316 31.75 44.39 1.36
CA PRO A 316 32.67 44.91 0.34
C PRO A 316 32.72 44.08 -0.95
N SER A 317 32.63 44.84 -2.03
CA SER A 317 33.35 44.86 -3.32
C SER A 317 33.83 43.57 -3.98
N SER A 318 33.37 43.43 -5.20
CA SER A 318 33.87 42.83 -6.44
C SER A 318 35.36 42.44 -6.51
N VAL A 319 35.63 41.19 -6.91
CA VAL A 319 36.86 40.82 -7.63
C VAL A 319 36.47 40.02 -8.87
N ALA A 320 36.81 40.63 -10.01
CA ALA A 320 36.72 40.02 -11.32
C ALA A 320 37.88 39.04 -11.53
N VAL A 321 37.58 37.82 -11.99
CA VAL A 321 38.61 36.92 -12.50
C VAL A 321 38.37 36.70 -13.99
N LYS A 322 39.42 37.08 -14.75
CA LYS A 322 39.55 36.99 -16.20
C LYS A 322 39.55 35.52 -16.67
N ALA A 323 38.87 35.29 -17.77
CA ALA A 323 38.98 34.08 -18.57
C ALA A 323 40.22 34.13 -19.47
N GLU A 324 40.97 33.03 -19.51
CA GLU A 324 41.97 32.77 -20.53
C GLU A 324 41.52 31.63 -21.45
N PRO A 325 41.87 31.67 -22.77
CA PRO A 325 41.34 30.71 -23.74
C PRO A 325 42.25 29.49 -23.91
N ALA A 326 41.64 28.30 -23.94
CA ALA A 326 42.32 27.03 -24.19
C ALA A 326 42.72 26.87 -25.67
N LYS A 327 43.98 26.58 -25.89
CA LYS A 327 44.64 26.31 -27.18
C LYS A 327 44.15 24.96 -27.76
N ARG A 328 43.70 25.04 -29.02
CA ARG A 328 43.57 23.89 -29.93
C ARG A 328 44.93 23.22 -30.17
N ARG A 329 45.03 21.91 -29.97
CA ARG A 329 46.07 21.06 -30.59
C ARG A 329 45.42 20.13 -31.62
N ARG A 330 45.79 20.33 -32.88
CA ARG A 330 45.67 19.38 -33.99
C ARG A 330 46.71 18.27 -33.77
N ALA A 331 46.33 17.04 -34.00
CA ALA A 331 47.32 15.98 -34.29
C ALA A 331 46.85 15.25 -35.55
N ALA A 332 47.79 15.21 -36.46
CA ALA A 332 47.73 14.63 -37.78
C ALA A 332 47.85 13.10 -37.69
N GLY A 333 47.34 12.47 -38.72
CA GLY A 333 47.34 11.07 -39.01
C GLY A 333 48.69 10.42 -39.22
N THR A 334 48.62 9.10 -39.24
CA THR A 334 49.37 8.29 -40.27
C THR A 334 48.82 6.86 -40.32
N ARG A 335 48.70 6.41 -41.53
CA ARG A 335 48.46 5.08 -42.05
C ARG A 335 49.45 4.06 -41.49
N LYS A 336 49.00 2.87 -41.20
CA LYS A 336 49.31 1.62 -41.93
C LYS A 336 48.32 0.55 -41.52
#